data_4025d3390d898fb1608035a42efc6b7a
#
_entry.id   4025d3390d898fb1608035a42efc6b7a
#
_cell.length_a   1.000
_cell.length_b   1.000
_cell.length_c   1.000
_cell.angle_alpha   90.00
_cell.angle_beta   90.00
_cell.angle_gamma   90.00
#
_symmetry.space_group_name_H-M   'P 1'
#
loop_
_entity.id
_entity.type
_entity.pdbx_description
1 polymer ?
#
loop_
_entity_poly.entity_id
_entity_poly.type
_entity_poly.pdbx_seq_one_letter_code
_entity_poly.pdbx_strand_id
1 'polypeptide(L)'
;YLDVLNNNVNWSNVIMRLVLGFVLLQNYTLIMDTTRAVVVGVDEKINPDQSYINQYAQMSDNMQKQYEANTQTSFVSNVSNFLFGKFTLHTLIINLSFIFYAVASKVMEAIRYTWVGILYKMGPILIPMILFKSTSNIIKGWFVSYVSVLCWPILWHIALSVAVALSAEIGA
;
A
#
# COMPACT_ATOMS: atom_id res chain seq x y z
N TYR A 1 -39.33 -3.88 -6.93
CA TYR A 1 -40.40 -3.97 -7.96
C TYR A 1 -41.70 -4.43 -7.36
N LEU A 2 -41.69 -5.48 -6.50
CA LEU A 2 -42.88 -6.02 -5.79
C LEU A 2 -43.46 -5.02 -4.77
N ASP A 3 -42.60 -4.22 -4.12
CA ASP A 3 -43.07 -3.21 -3.14
C ASP A 3 -43.81 -2.04 -3.82
N VAL A 4 -43.49 -1.76 -5.09
CA VAL A 4 -44.22 -0.74 -5.89
C VAL A 4 -45.62 -1.23 -6.26
N LEU A 5 -45.74 -2.54 -6.55
CA LEU A 5 -47.04 -3.14 -6.89
C LEU A 5 -47.99 -3.24 -5.69
N ASN A 6 -47.46 -3.28 -4.48
CA ASN A 6 -48.26 -3.46 -3.26
C ASN A 6 -48.71 -2.15 -2.58
N ASN A 7 -48.55 -1.00 -3.24
CA ASN A 7 -48.92 0.36 -2.81
C ASN A 7 -48.36 0.80 -1.43
N ASN A 8 -47.41 0.08 -0.85
CA ASN A 8 -46.74 0.35 0.42
C ASN A 8 -45.35 0.99 0.27
N VAL A 9 -45.17 1.80 -0.77
CA VAL A 9 -43.91 2.51 -0.96
C VAL A 9 -43.78 3.62 0.08
N ASN A 10 -42.84 3.49 0.97
CA ASN A 10 -42.48 4.56 1.89
C ASN A 10 -41.71 5.67 1.12
N TRP A 11 -42.47 6.59 0.54
CA TRP A 11 -41.97 7.69 -0.29
C TRP A 11 -40.94 8.54 0.43
N SER A 12 -41.06 8.73 1.75
CA SER A 12 -40.11 9.46 2.57
C SER A 12 -38.72 8.82 2.50
N ASN A 13 -38.61 7.49 2.59
CA ASN A 13 -37.34 6.76 2.48
C ASN A 13 -36.74 6.83 1.07
N VAL A 14 -37.57 6.82 0.04
CA VAL A 14 -37.11 6.93 -1.35
C VAL A 14 -36.54 8.32 -1.61
N ILE A 15 -37.26 9.36 -1.20
CA ILE A 15 -36.81 10.75 -1.36
C ILE A 15 -35.53 10.99 -0.57
N MET A 16 -35.45 10.53 0.68
CA MET A 16 -34.25 10.68 1.51
C MET A 16 -33.02 10.03 0.86
N ARG A 17 -33.15 8.84 0.30
CA ARG A 17 -32.06 8.16 -0.42
C ARG A 17 -31.66 8.90 -1.69
N LEU A 18 -32.63 9.44 -2.41
CA LEU A 18 -32.38 10.22 -3.63
C LEU A 18 -31.59 11.50 -3.29
N VAL A 19 -32.01 12.23 -2.25
CA VAL A 19 -31.28 13.41 -1.77
C VAL A 19 -29.88 13.04 -1.30
N LEU A 20 -29.73 11.97 -0.51
CA LEU A 20 -28.44 11.48 -0.05
C LEU A 20 -27.51 11.10 -1.23
N GLY A 21 -28.04 10.36 -2.21
CA GLY A 21 -27.30 9.99 -3.42
C GLY A 21 -26.83 11.21 -4.21
N PHE A 22 -27.69 12.22 -4.36
CA PHE A 22 -27.35 13.47 -5.03
C PHE A 22 -26.27 14.25 -4.28
N VAL A 23 -26.39 14.41 -2.96
CA VAL A 23 -25.39 15.08 -2.12
C VAL A 23 -24.03 14.35 -2.17
N LEU A 24 -24.04 13.02 -2.14
CA LEU A 24 -22.82 12.22 -2.26
C LEU A 24 -22.18 12.37 -3.64
N LEU A 25 -22.95 12.39 -4.72
CA LEU A 25 -22.46 12.62 -6.08
C LEU A 25 -21.83 14.01 -6.24
N GLN A 26 -22.51 15.04 -5.71
CA GLN A 26 -22.05 16.43 -5.78
C GLN A 26 -20.73 16.61 -5.05
N ASN A 27 -20.55 15.94 -3.91
CA ASN A 27 -19.35 16.05 -3.07
C ASN A 27 -18.37 14.88 -3.25
N TYR A 28 -18.56 14.07 -4.28
CA TYR A 28 -17.79 12.85 -4.48
C TYR A 28 -16.28 13.08 -4.51
N THR A 29 -15.82 13.99 -5.36
CA THR A 29 -14.40 14.32 -5.49
C THR A 29 -13.82 14.84 -4.18
N LEU A 30 -14.54 15.73 -3.49
CA LEU A 30 -14.11 16.27 -2.21
C LEU A 30 -13.95 15.17 -1.15
N ILE A 31 -14.90 14.25 -1.05
CA ILE A 31 -14.83 13.13 -0.09
C ILE A 31 -13.65 12.22 -0.40
N MET A 32 -13.47 11.86 -1.67
CA MET A 32 -12.41 10.94 -2.08
C MET A 32 -11.01 11.57 -1.93
N ASP A 33 -10.86 12.82 -2.32
CA ASP A 33 -9.59 13.56 -2.23
C ASP A 33 -9.22 13.85 -0.77
N THR A 34 -10.21 14.20 0.06
CA THR A 34 -9.99 14.37 1.52
C THR A 34 -9.57 13.05 2.16
N THR A 35 -10.25 11.95 1.84
CA THR A 35 -9.89 10.62 2.35
C THR A 35 -8.45 10.27 1.96
N ARG A 36 -8.08 10.53 0.71
CA ARG A 36 -6.71 10.31 0.22
C ARG A 36 -5.70 11.19 0.97
N ALA A 37 -6.00 12.48 1.13
CA ALA A 37 -5.11 13.42 1.82
C ALA A 37 -4.88 13.02 3.28
N VAL A 38 -5.91 12.55 3.99
CA VAL A 38 -5.78 12.05 5.36
C VAL A 38 -4.87 10.84 5.42
N VAL A 39 -5.06 9.86 4.52
CA VAL A 39 -4.23 8.64 4.51
C VAL A 39 -2.77 8.96 4.17
N VAL A 40 -2.53 9.83 3.18
CA VAL A 40 -1.18 10.28 2.81
C VAL A 40 -0.53 11.03 3.97
N GLY A 41 -1.26 11.93 4.65
CA GLY A 41 -0.72 12.65 5.79
C GLY A 41 -0.38 11.75 7.00
N VAL A 42 -1.10 10.65 7.19
CA VAL A 42 -0.75 9.63 8.20
C VAL A 42 0.50 8.87 7.76
N ASP A 43 0.58 8.49 6.50
CA ASP A 43 1.73 7.78 5.94
C ASP A 43 3.02 8.60 6.06
N GLU A 44 2.98 9.89 5.72
CA GLU A 44 4.10 10.83 5.86
C GLU A 44 4.58 10.99 7.32
N LYS A 45 3.67 10.91 8.29
CA LYS A 45 4.04 10.96 9.71
C LYS A 45 4.69 9.67 10.20
N ILE A 46 4.31 8.53 9.65
CA ILE A 46 4.87 7.22 10.01
C ILE A 46 6.24 7.03 9.36
N ASN A 47 6.41 7.52 8.14
CA ASN A 47 7.66 7.41 7.40
C ASN A 47 8.01 8.74 6.71
N PRO A 48 8.63 9.70 7.45
CA PRO A 48 8.98 11.01 6.92
C PRO A 48 9.96 10.95 5.73
N ASP A 49 10.79 9.92 5.64
CA ASP A 49 11.79 9.79 4.57
C ASP A 49 11.28 9.16 3.27
N GLN A 50 10.03 8.71 3.26
CA GLN A 50 9.29 8.13 2.10
C GLN A 50 10.06 7.16 1.20
N SER A 51 11.20 6.68 1.64
CA SER A 51 12.12 5.89 0.83
C SER A 51 12.37 4.53 1.46
N TYR A 52 11.52 3.55 1.13
CA TYR A 52 11.78 2.13 1.42
C TYR A 52 13.13 1.68 0.89
N ILE A 53 13.55 2.24 -0.25
CA ILE A 53 14.81 1.94 -0.90
C ILE A 53 15.96 2.39 0.01
N ASN A 54 15.86 3.56 0.64
CA ASN A 54 16.90 4.06 1.55
C ASN A 54 16.96 3.24 2.84
N GLN A 55 15.84 2.84 3.42
CA GLN A 55 15.84 1.98 4.62
C GLN A 55 16.43 0.61 4.31
N TYR A 56 16.08 0.02 3.16
CA TYR A 56 16.64 -1.25 2.73
C TYR A 56 18.12 -1.12 2.35
N ALA A 57 18.51 -0.01 1.72
CA ALA A 57 19.91 0.27 1.41
C ALA A 57 20.75 0.42 2.69
N GLN A 58 20.24 1.11 3.72
CA GLN A 58 20.89 1.20 5.03
C GLN A 58 21.02 -0.15 5.70
N MET A 59 19.98 -1.00 5.65
CA MET A 59 20.02 -2.35 6.18
C MET A 59 21.06 -3.20 5.44
N SER A 60 21.11 -3.13 4.11
CA SER A 60 22.10 -3.82 3.29
C SER A 60 23.52 -3.33 3.57
N ASP A 61 23.73 -2.02 3.71
CA ASP A 61 25.04 -1.41 4.03
C ASP A 61 25.51 -1.80 5.43
N ASN A 62 24.62 -1.84 6.41
CA ASN A 62 24.92 -2.29 7.77
C ASN A 62 25.30 -3.78 7.80
N MET A 63 24.58 -4.63 7.09
CA MET A 63 24.92 -6.05 6.95
C MET A 63 26.28 -6.24 6.26
N GLN A 64 26.56 -5.45 5.23
CA GLN A 64 27.82 -5.51 4.53
C GLN A 64 28.99 -5.04 5.38
N LYS A 65 28.83 -3.96 6.17
CA LYS A 65 29.84 -3.49 7.12
C LYS A 65 30.11 -4.50 8.23
N GLN A 66 29.11 -5.18 8.75
CA GLN A 66 29.30 -6.26 9.73
C GLN A 66 30.06 -7.44 9.13
N TYR A 67 29.78 -7.77 7.87
CA TYR A 67 30.51 -8.82 7.15
C TYR A 67 31.96 -8.42 6.91
N GLU A 68 32.23 -7.19 6.49
CA GLU A 68 33.58 -6.67 6.26
C GLU A 68 34.40 -6.54 7.56
N ALA A 69 33.76 -6.15 8.67
CA ALA A 69 34.40 -6.10 9.98
C ALA A 69 34.84 -7.48 10.50
N ASN A 70 34.06 -8.51 10.17
CA ASN A 70 34.38 -9.89 10.53
C ASN A 70 35.37 -10.58 9.54
N THR A 71 35.60 -9.97 8.38
CA THR A 71 36.50 -10.51 7.34
C THR A 71 37.59 -9.48 7.07
N GLN A 72 38.69 -9.50 7.82
CA GLN A 72 39.90 -8.71 7.50
C GLN A 72 40.51 -9.18 6.18
N THR A 73 39.87 -8.84 5.05
CA THR A 73 40.38 -9.21 3.73
C THR A 73 40.78 -7.96 2.95
N SER A 74 42.09 -7.92 2.61
CA SER A 74 42.67 -6.91 1.76
C SER A 74 41.95 -6.84 0.39
N PHE A 75 41.90 -5.66 -0.24
CA PHE A 75 41.33 -5.42 -1.57
C PHE A 75 41.82 -6.45 -2.62
N VAL A 76 43.06 -6.90 -2.51
CA VAL A 76 43.64 -7.94 -3.40
C VAL A 76 42.97 -9.29 -3.25
N SER A 77 42.53 -9.66 -2.02
CA SER A 77 41.80 -10.90 -1.79
C SER A 77 40.35 -10.82 -2.32
N ASN A 78 39.75 -9.66 -2.33
CA ASN A 78 38.39 -9.45 -2.88
C ASN A 78 38.39 -9.59 -4.42
N VAL A 79 39.43 -9.06 -5.12
CA VAL A 79 39.55 -9.23 -6.56
C VAL A 79 39.89 -10.69 -6.91
N SER A 80 40.74 -11.36 -6.14
CA SER A 80 41.03 -12.78 -6.34
C SER A 80 39.81 -13.66 -6.06
N ASN A 81 39.03 -13.35 -5.04
CA ASN A 81 37.78 -14.07 -4.71
C ASN A 81 36.70 -13.87 -5.79
N PHE A 82 36.65 -12.70 -6.44
CA PHE A 82 35.79 -12.46 -7.60
C PHE A 82 36.22 -13.29 -8.82
N LEU A 83 37.51 -13.33 -9.10
CA LEU A 83 38.05 -14.05 -10.26
C LEU A 83 38.08 -15.59 -10.07
N PHE A 84 38.24 -16.08 -8.85
CA PHE A 84 38.34 -17.52 -8.53
C PHE A 84 37.08 -18.12 -7.92
N GLY A 85 35.89 -17.47 -8.07
CA GLY A 85 34.60 -18.08 -7.74
C GLY A 85 34.29 -18.19 -6.25
N LYS A 86 35.03 -17.53 -5.35
CA LYS A 86 34.63 -17.33 -3.97
C LYS A 86 33.65 -16.15 -3.85
N PHE A 87 32.69 -16.07 -4.76
CA PHE A 87 31.47 -15.31 -4.54
C PHE A 87 30.83 -15.96 -3.31
N THR A 88 30.93 -15.30 -2.17
CA THR A 88 30.28 -15.85 -0.98
C THR A 88 28.78 -15.89 -1.30
N LEU A 89 28.22 -17.09 -1.22
CA LEU A 89 26.80 -17.37 -1.51
C LEU A 89 25.91 -16.36 -0.77
N HIS A 90 26.38 -15.86 0.37
CA HIS A 90 25.79 -14.82 1.18
C HIS A 90 25.65 -13.46 0.44
N THR A 91 26.71 -12.95 -0.19
CA THR A 91 26.66 -11.68 -0.96
C THR A 91 25.72 -11.79 -2.16
N LEU A 92 25.68 -12.96 -2.80
CA LEU A 92 24.77 -13.20 -3.92
C LEU A 92 23.30 -13.23 -3.45
N ILE A 93 23.01 -13.85 -2.31
CA ILE A 93 21.68 -13.88 -1.71
C ILE A 93 21.23 -12.47 -1.33
N ILE A 94 22.08 -11.66 -0.70
CA ILE A 94 21.77 -10.28 -0.32
C ILE A 94 21.44 -9.44 -1.56
N ASN A 95 22.30 -9.46 -2.58
CA ASN A 95 22.07 -8.69 -3.80
C ASN A 95 20.82 -9.14 -4.56
N LEU A 96 20.57 -10.44 -4.63
CA LEU A 96 19.37 -10.98 -5.24
C LEU A 96 18.11 -10.55 -4.46
N SER A 97 18.16 -10.61 -3.14
CA SER A 97 17.05 -10.16 -2.27
C SER A 97 16.77 -8.68 -2.44
N PHE A 98 17.81 -7.85 -2.60
CA PHE A 98 17.66 -6.41 -2.89
C PHE A 98 16.95 -6.16 -4.22
N ILE A 99 17.36 -6.86 -5.29
CA ILE A 99 16.73 -6.73 -6.61
C ILE A 99 15.26 -7.17 -6.54
N PHE A 100 14.98 -8.31 -5.90
CA PHE A 100 13.60 -8.78 -5.71
C PHE A 100 12.75 -7.79 -4.94
N TYR A 101 13.28 -7.22 -3.85
CA TYR A 101 12.57 -6.22 -3.07
C TYR A 101 12.28 -4.96 -3.89
N ALA A 102 13.28 -4.44 -4.61
CA ALA A 102 13.12 -3.24 -5.44
C ALA A 102 12.08 -3.44 -6.55
N VAL A 103 12.08 -4.59 -7.20
CA VAL A 103 11.08 -4.94 -8.22
C VAL A 103 9.71 -5.13 -7.59
N ALA A 104 9.61 -5.91 -6.52
CA ALA A 104 8.36 -6.18 -5.83
C ALA A 104 7.69 -4.90 -5.32
N SER A 105 8.45 -3.97 -4.72
CA SER A 105 7.92 -2.70 -4.24
C SER A 105 7.34 -1.84 -5.38
N LYS A 106 8.02 -1.79 -6.53
CA LYS A 106 7.51 -1.06 -7.70
C LYS A 106 6.27 -1.69 -8.32
N VAL A 107 6.24 -3.01 -8.39
CA VAL A 107 5.06 -3.75 -8.85
C VAL A 107 3.87 -3.52 -7.92
N MET A 108 4.07 -3.61 -6.60
CA MET A 108 3.02 -3.35 -5.61
C MET A 108 2.51 -1.92 -5.67
N GLU A 109 3.39 -0.94 -5.86
CA GLU A 109 3.03 0.46 -6.06
C GLU A 109 2.15 0.64 -7.31
N ALA A 110 2.55 0.05 -8.43
CA ALA A 110 1.78 0.09 -9.68
C ALA A 110 0.40 -0.57 -9.54
N ILE A 111 0.32 -1.74 -8.90
CA ILE A 111 -0.94 -2.42 -8.60
C ILE A 111 -1.84 -1.52 -7.74
N ARG A 112 -1.30 -0.92 -6.69
CA ARG A 112 -2.04 -0.01 -5.82
C ARG A 112 -2.63 1.17 -6.59
N TYR A 113 -1.82 1.88 -7.39
CA TYR A 113 -2.30 3.00 -8.19
C TYR A 113 -3.40 2.58 -9.16
N THR A 114 -3.26 1.42 -9.78
CA THR A 114 -4.27 0.87 -10.69
C THR A 114 -5.59 0.61 -9.94
N TRP A 115 -5.54 -0.06 -8.79
CA TRP A 115 -6.72 -0.35 -7.97
C TRP A 115 -7.38 0.92 -7.44
N VAL A 116 -6.62 1.88 -6.91
CA VAL A 116 -7.14 3.18 -6.47
C VAL A 116 -7.84 3.89 -7.62
N GLY A 117 -7.23 3.90 -8.82
CA GLY A 117 -7.80 4.51 -10.01
C GLY A 117 -9.12 3.85 -10.43
N ILE A 118 -9.18 2.52 -10.44
CA ILE A 118 -10.40 1.76 -10.77
C ILE A 118 -11.50 2.07 -9.74
N LEU A 119 -11.20 1.93 -8.45
CA LEU A 119 -12.17 2.19 -7.38
C LEU A 119 -12.66 3.64 -7.40
N TYR A 120 -11.78 4.60 -7.65
CA TYR A 120 -12.15 6.00 -7.79
C TYR A 120 -13.12 6.22 -8.97
N LYS A 121 -12.87 5.60 -10.12
CA LYS A 121 -13.75 5.74 -11.31
C LYS A 121 -15.08 5.00 -11.15
N MET A 122 -15.12 3.94 -10.36
CA MET A 122 -16.36 3.18 -10.10
C MET A 122 -17.33 3.92 -9.17
N GLY A 123 -16.86 4.82 -8.33
CA GLY A 123 -17.69 5.52 -7.33
C GLY A 123 -18.92 6.20 -7.90
N PRO A 124 -18.82 7.08 -8.90
CA PRO A 124 -19.97 7.75 -9.50
C PRO A 124 -21.02 6.79 -10.09
N ILE A 125 -20.59 5.59 -10.51
CA ILE A 125 -21.48 4.55 -11.03
C ILE A 125 -22.22 3.82 -9.90
N LEU A 126 -21.54 3.62 -8.77
CA LEU A 126 -22.10 2.88 -7.63
C LEU A 126 -23.00 3.73 -6.74
N ILE A 127 -22.74 5.04 -6.62
CA ILE A 127 -23.53 5.94 -5.78
C ILE A 127 -25.02 5.91 -6.12
N PRO A 128 -25.48 5.92 -7.39
CA PRO A 128 -26.90 5.79 -7.72
C PRO A 128 -27.54 4.48 -7.22
N MET A 129 -26.73 3.44 -7.01
CA MET A 129 -27.24 2.16 -6.45
C MET A 129 -27.71 2.28 -5.00
N ILE A 130 -27.42 3.39 -4.31
CA ILE A 130 -27.92 3.67 -2.96
C ILE A 130 -29.47 3.76 -2.92
N LEU A 131 -30.08 4.05 -4.05
CA LEU A 131 -31.54 4.10 -4.20
C LEU A 131 -32.18 2.74 -3.92
N PHE A 132 -31.47 1.66 -4.18
CA PHE A 132 -31.97 0.31 -3.98
C PHE A 132 -31.50 -0.24 -2.62
N LYS A 133 -32.42 -0.63 -1.77
CA LYS A 133 -32.13 -1.16 -0.42
C LYS A 133 -31.21 -2.39 -0.46
N SER A 134 -31.37 -3.25 -1.46
CA SER A 134 -30.58 -4.48 -1.63
C SER A 134 -29.13 -4.24 -1.97
N THR A 135 -28.78 -3.09 -2.57
CA THR A 135 -27.43 -2.79 -3.03
C THR A 135 -26.62 -1.87 -2.11
N SER A 136 -27.21 -1.39 -1.02
CA SER A 136 -26.54 -0.48 -0.08
C SER A 136 -25.25 -1.07 0.52
N ASN A 137 -25.19 -2.39 0.69
CA ASN A 137 -23.99 -3.08 1.18
C ASN A 137 -22.84 -3.09 0.18
N ILE A 138 -23.13 -3.01 -1.13
CA ILE A 138 -22.12 -2.93 -2.19
C ILE A 138 -21.34 -1.62 -2.06
N ILE A 139 -22.04 -0.52 -1.79
CA ILE A 139 -21.40 0.81 -1.64
C ILE A 139 -20.50 0.85 -0.42
N LYS A 140 -20.96 0.27 0.71
CA LYS A 140 -20.13 0.14 1.91
C LYS A 140 -18.86 -0.68 1.62
N GLY A 141 -19.03 -1.83 0.99
CA GLY A 141 -17.92 -2.70 0.61
C GLY A 141 -16.93 -2.02 -0.33
N TRP A 142 -17.43 -1.29 -1.33
CA TRP A 142 -16.61 -0.49 -2.23
C TRP A 142 -15.79 0.58 -1.50
N PHE A 143 -16.42 1.36 -0.62
CA PHE A 143 -15.73 2.42 0.13
C PHE A 143 -14.67 1.84 1.08
N VAL A 144 -15.00 0.76 1.79
CA VAL A 144 -14.04 0.05 2.65
C VAL A 144 -12.86 -0.48 1.82
N SER A 145 -13.11 -1.04 0.63
CA SER A 145 -12.05 -1.50 -0.27
C SER A 145 -11.17 -0.36 -0.73
N TYR A 146 -11.74 0.80 -1.06
CA TYR A 146 -10.98 1.99 -1.43
C TYR A 146 -10.05 2.44 -0.31
N VAL A 147 -10.57 2.60 0.91
CA VAL A 147 -9.78 2.98 2.08
C VAL A 147 -8.70 1.94 2.39
N SER A 148 -9.02 0.65 2.30
CA SER A 148 -8.06 -0.43 2.54
C SER A 148 -6.87 -0.39 1.58
N VAL A 149 -7.12 -0.16 0.29
CA VAL A 149 -6.06 -0.04 -0.71
C VAL A 149 -5.23 1.23 -0.49
N LEU A 150 -5.84 2.33 -0.05
CA LEU A 150 -5.12 3.55 0.32
C LEU A 150 -4.20 3.33 1.52
N CYS A 151 -4.64 2.54 2.52
CA CYS A 151 -3.86 2.25 3.73
C CYS A 151 -2.73 1.24 3.53
N TRP A 152 -2.65 0.59 2.38
CA TRP A 152 -1.63 -0.42 2.09
C TRP A 152 -0.18 0.06 2.31
N PRO A 153 0.23 1.28 1.92
CA PRO A 153 1.58 1.77 2.19
C PRO A 153 1.89 1.83 3.68
N ILE A 154 0.92 2.26 4.49
CA ILE A 154 1.08 2.37 5.95
C ILE A 154 1.46 1.00 6.53
N LEU A 155 0.73 -0.06 6.16
CA LEU A 155 1.03 -1.42 6.60
C LEU A 155 2.40 -1.89 6.14
N TRP A 156 2.77 -1.55 4.91
CA TRP A 156 4.08 -1.89 4.35
C TRP A 156 5.21 -1.17 5.09
N HIS A 157 5.05 0.12 5.40
CA HIS A 157 6.01 0.90 6.16
C HIS A 157 6.22 0.34 7.58
N ILE A 158 5.13 -0.01 8.26
CA ILE A 158 5.18 -0.61 9.59
C ILE A 158 5.92 -1.96 9.53
N ALA A 159 5.57 -2.81 8.58
CA ALA A 159 6.23 -4.11 8.42
C ALA A 159 7.73 -3.96 8.17
N LEU A 160 8.12 -3.00 7.34
CA LEU A 160 9.53 -2.74 7.04
C LEU A 160 10.28 -2.20 8.26
N SER A 161 9.68 -1.26 9.00
CA SER A 161 10.27 -0.70 10.21
C SER A 161 10.51 -1.79 11.28
N VAL A 162 9.58 -2.72 11.43
CA VAL A 162 9.74 -3.88 12.32
C VAL A 162 10.87 -4.79 11.83
N ALA A 163 10.94 -5.06 10.52
CA ALA A 163 12.01 -5.90 9.95
C ALA A 163 13.39 -5.28 10.17
N VAL A 164 13.52 -3.96 9.99
CA VAL A 164 14.78 -3.21 10.23
C VAL A 164 15.16 -3.27 11.72
N ALA A 165 14.20 -3.06 12.63
CA ALA A 165 14.45 -3.14 14.06
C ALA A 165 14.93 -4.53 14.51
N LEU A 166 14.27 -5.59 14.00
CA LEU A 166 14.68 -6.97 14.29
C LEU A 166 16.07 -7.29 13.73
N SER A 167 16.41 -6.79 12.54
CA SER A 167 17.73 -7.03 11.95
C SER A 167 18.86 -6.35 12.76
N ALA A 168 18.58 -5.22 13.39
CA ALA A 168 19.53 -4.51 14.24
C ALA A 168 19.81 -5.28 15.56
N GLU A 169 18.79 -5.94 16.13
CA GLU A 169 18.96 -6.77 17.33
C GLU A 169 19.72 -8.07 17.06
N ILE A 170 19.50 -8.71 15.91
CA ILE A 170 20.18 -9.97 15.55
C ILE A 170 21.66 -9.73 15.21
N GLY A 171 22.00 -8.50 14.79
CA GLY A 171 23.37 -8.12 14.43
C GLY A 171 24.21 -7.53 15.56
N ALA A 172 23.64 -7.34 16.74
CA ALA A 172 24.33 -6.89 17.96
C ALA A 172 24.76 -8.06 18.82
#